data_a0beaacc900247d932645ecf19b03112
#
_entry.id   a0beaacc900247d932645ecf19b03112
#
_cell.length_a   1.000
_cell.length_b   1.000
_cell.length_c   1.000
_cell.angle_alpha   90.00
_cell.angle_beta   90.00
_cell.angle_gamma   90.00
#
_symmetry.space_group_name_H-M   'P 1'
#
loop_
_entity.id
_entity.type
_entity.pdbx_description
1 polymer ?
#
loop_
_entity_poly.entity_id
_entity_poly.type
_entity_poly.pdbx_seq_one_letter_code
_entity_poly.pdbx_strand_id
1 'polypeptide(L)'
;MRKIKKHRFITMGEILLRLTPPDYEEIRQASSFNVRYGGSEANVALSLANLGVDASFFTIVPDNSLGKSAIQMLKMNDVNCESVIYSTVEETPTHRLGTYYLEAGYGIRPSKVIYDRKNSAITEYDFRKIDFEKLLDGYTWLHLSGITPALGEKCQGIILKCMEIAKEKDMVVSFDGNFRSTLWSWEEARVFCTKCLPYIDVLFGIEPY
;
A
#
# COMPACT_ATOMS: atom_id res chain seq x y z
N MET A 1 15.55 -29.11 -18.76
CA MET A 1 15.39 -27.72 -18.31
C MET A 1 14.25 -27.67 -17.31
N ARG A 2 14.48 -27.29 -16.05
CA ARG A 2 13.40 -27.01 -15.12
C ARG A 2 12.61 -25.80 -15.68
N LYS A 3 11.31 -25.97 -15.97
CA LYS A 3 10.44 -24.84 -16.25
C LYS A 3 10.47 -23.91 -15.04
N ILE A 4 11.03 -22.72 -15.17
CA ILE A 4 10.94 -21.67 -14.16
C ILE A 4 9.45 -21.39 -14.03
N LYS A 5 8.88 -21.70 -12.86
CA LYS A 5 7.47 -21.43 -12.57
C LYS A 5 7.33 -19.89 -12.58
N LYS A 6 6.56 -19.35 -13.52
CA LYS A 6 6.33 -17.90 -13.60
C LYS A 6 5.51 -17.50 -12.38
N HIS A 7 6.08 -16.68 -11.50
CA HIS A 7 5.35 -16.19 -10.34
C HIS A 7 4.33 -15.13 -10.78
N ARG A 8 3.16 -15.17 -10.14
CA ARG A 8 2.15 -14.13 -10.21
C ARG A 8 2.11 -13.43 -8.85
N PHE A 9 2.43 -12.14 -8.84
CA PHE A 9 2.53 -11.35 -7.64
C PHE A 9 1.22 -10.61 -7.38
N ILE A 10 0.83 -10.56 -6.10
CA ILE A 10 -0.15 -9.60 -5.61
C ILE A 10 0.49 -8.80 -4.47
N THR A 11 0.37 -7.49 -4.53
CA THR A 11 0.78 -6.59 -3.44
C THR A 11 -0.47 -5.92 -2.87
N MET A 12 -0.48 -5.62 -1.58
CA MET A 12 -1.65 -5.01 -0.94
C MET A 12 -1.24 -3.92 0.03
N GLY A 13 -1.86 -2.75 -0.12
CA GLY A 13 -1.62 -1.62 0.75
C GLY A 13 -2.38 -0.36 0.33
N GLU A 14 -2.05 0.77 0.93
CA GLU A 14 -2.68 2.05 0.62
C GLU A 14 -1.98 2.74 -0.54
N ILE A 15 -2.77 3.25 -1.50
CA ILE A 15 -2.32 4.22 -2.49
C ILE A 15 -2.75 5.62 -2.07
N LEU A 16 -1.84 6.58 -2.14
CA LEU A 16 -2.01 7.95 -1.68
C LEU A 16 -1.91 8.94 -2.84
N LEU A 17 -2.67 10.01 -2.76
CA LEU A 17 -2.46 11.22 -3.55
C LEU A 17 -1.24 11.96 -3.01
N ARG A 18 -0.24 12.24 -3.86
CA ARG A 18 0.90 13.09 -3.56
C ARG A 18 0.77 14.43 -4.23
N LEU A 19 0.85 15.48 -3.44
CA LEU A 19 0.85 16.87 -3.87
C LEU A 19 2.22 17.50 -3.58
N THR A 20 2.89 17.96 -4.63
CA THR A 20 4.24 18.55 -4.53
C THR A 20 4.22 19.93 -5.18
N PRO A 21 4.58 21.01 -4.47
CA PRO A 21 4.80 22.32 -5.10
C PRO A 21 5.81 22.23 -6.25
N PRO A 22 5.66 23.02 -7.31
CA PRO A 22 6.66 23.08 -8.38
C PRO A 22 7.97 23.70 -7.90
N ASP A 23 9.02 23.54 -8.65
CA ASP A 23 10.31 24.29 -8.58
C ASP A 23 10.90 24.44 -7.17
N TYR A 24 10.73 23.42 -6.32
CA TYR A 24 11.20 23.40 -4.92
C TYR A 24 10.56 24.48 -4.01
N GLU A 25 9.41 25.03 -4.39
CA GLU A 25 8.67 25.95 -3.54
C GLU A 25 8.23 25.28 -2.23
N GLU A 26 8.12 26.09 -1.18
CA GLU A 26 7.41 25.68 0.03
C GLU A 26 5.89 25.79 -0.18
N ILE A 27 5.09 25.00 0.54
CA ILE A 27 3.61 25.02 0.44
C ILE A 27 3.06 26.44 0.60
N ARG A 28 3.64 27.23 1.49
CA ARG A 28 3.19 28.63 1.74
C ARG A 28 3.40 29.58 0.53
N GLN A 29 4.23 29.19 -0.43
CA GLN A 29 4.55 29.98 -1.63
C GLN A 29 3.80 29.47 -2.86
N ALA A 30 3.37 28.20 -2.80
CA ALA A 30 2.83 27.50 -3.94
C ALA A 30 1.46 28.02 -4.36
N SER A 31 1.31 28.32 -5.64
CA SER A 31 0.02 28.64 -6.28
C SER A 31 -0.60 27.40 -6.97
N SER A 32 0.16 26.31 -7.10
CA SER A 32 -0.27 25.07 -7.74
C SER A 32 0.47 23.87 -7.14
N PHE A 33 0.00 22.65 -7.47
CA PHE A 33 0.64 21.40 -7.06
C PHE A 33 0.76 20.44 -8.23
N ASN A 34 1.90 19.81 -8.35
CA ASN A 34 2.07 18.63 -9.17
C ASN A 34 1.39 17.44 -8.49
N VAL A 35 0.50 16.78 -9.22
CA VAL A 35 -0.25 15.61 -8.77
C VAL A 35 0.50 14.34 -9.15
N ARG A 36 0.72 13.46 -8.18
CA ARG A 36 1.23 12.10 -8.37
C ARG A 36 0.51 11.15 -7.41
N TYR A 37 0.69 9.87 -7.62
CA TYR A 37 0.20 8.83 -6.72
C TYR A 37 1.37 7.96 -6.27
N GLY A 38 1.28 7.40 -5.06
CA GLY A 38 2.30 6.52 -4.53
C GLY A 38 1.82 5.80 -3.28
N GLY A 39 2.47 4.71 -2.97
CA GLY A 39 2.25 3.87 -1.81
C GLY A 39 3.34 2.81 -1.78
N SER A 40 3.72 2.30 -0.62
CA SER A 40 4.81 1.33 -0.51
C SER A 40 4.57 0.15 -1.44
N GLU A 41 3.48 -0.53 -1.25
CA GLU A 41 3.12 -1.75 -1.98
C GLU A 41 2.70 -1.45 -3.43
N ALA A 42 2.06 -0.29 -3.67
CA ALA A 42 1.75 0.18 -5.02
C ALA A 42 3.01 0.43 -5.86
N ASN A 43 4.06 0.99 -5.24
CA ASN A 43 5.35 1.20 -5.89
C ASN A 43 6.04 -0.14 -6.22
N VAL A 44 5.90 -1.15 -5.35
CA VAL A 44 6.43 -2.49 -5.62
C VAL A 44 5.70 -3.13 -6.80
N ALA A 45 4.36 -3.07 -6.85
CA ALA A 45 3.59 -3.57 -7.99
C ALA A 45 4.01 -2.89 -9.30
N LEU A 46 4.15 -1.56 -9.27
CA LEU A 46 4.58 -0.76 -10.42
C LEU A 46 6.00 -1.15 -10.89
N SER A 47 6.92 -1.33 -9.95
CA SER A 47 8.30 -1.74 -10.26
C SER A 47 8.35 -3.14 -10.87
N LEU A 48 7.59 -4.07 -10.33
CA LEU A 48 7.48 -5.45 -10.86
C LEU A 48 6.90 -5.45 -12.29
N ALA A 49 5.82 -4.70 -12.52
CA ALA A 49 5.22 -4.58 -13.85
C ALA A 49 6.21 -3.99 -14.86
N ASN A 50 6.94 -2.93 -14.50
CA ASN A 50 8.00 -2.33 -15.35
C ASN A 50 9.15 -3.30 -15.66
N LEU A 51 9.37 -4.31 -14.80
CA LEU A 51 10.35 -5.39 -15.03
C LEU A 51 9.74 -6.56 -15.82
N GLY A 52 8.50 -6.45 -16.29
CA GLY A 52 7.81 -7.49 -17.06
C GLY A 52 7.30 -8.67 -16.21
N VAL A 53 7.15 -8.47 -14.90
CA VAL A 53 6.59 -9.45 -13.98
C VAL A 53 5.06 -9.29 -13.91
N ASP A 54 4.31 -10.40 -13.88
CA ASP A 54 2.85 -10.40 -13.67
C ASP A 54 2.54 -9.91 -12.26
N ALA A 55 2.18 -8.64 -12.14
CA ALA A 55 1.98 -7.94 -10.87
C ALA A 55 0.56 -7.38 -10.76
N SER A 56 -0.07 -7.65 -9.62
CA SER A 56 -1.39 -7.13 -9.25
C SER A 56 -1.28 -6.28 -7.99
N PHE A 57 -2.17 -5.32 -7.87
CA PHE A 57 -2.30 -4.48 -6.69
C PHE A 57 -3.72 -4.52 -6.15
N PHE A 58 -3.85 -4.82 -4.86
CA PHE A 58 -5.10 -4.77 -4.13
C PHE A 58 -5.11 -3.61 -3.13
N THR A 59 -6.21 -2.86 -3.14
CA THR A 59 -6.47 -1.77 -2.21
C THR A 59 -7.96 -1.46 -2.16
N ILE A 60 -8.36 -0.60 -1.21
CA ILE A 60 -9.68 0.00 -1.15
C ILE A 60 -9.54 1.51 -1.37
N VAL A 61 -10.23 2.03 -2.37
CA VAL A 61 -10.25 3.47 -2.70
C VAL A 61 -11.69 3.97 -2.74
N PRO A 62 -11.93 5.28 -2.52
CA PRO A 62 -13.28 5.83 -2.65
C PRO A 62 -13.74 5.77 -4.11
N ASP A 63 -15.02 5.49 -4.33
CA ASP A 63 -15.63 5.53 -5.68
C ASP A 63 -15.87 6.98 -6.14
N ASN A 64 -14.79 7.71 -6.31
CA ASN A 64 -14.78 9.08 -6.82
C ASN A 64 -13.62 9.31 -7.80
N SER A 65 -13.51 10.51 -8.35
CA SER A 65 -12.49 10.84 -9.36
C SER A 65 -11.06 10.66 -8.85
N LEU A 66 -10.77 10.90 -7.56
CA LEU A 66 -9.43 10.74 -7.00
C LEU A 66 -9.04 9.27 -6.90
N GLY A 67 -9.94 8.42 -6.37
CA GLY A 67 -9.71 6.98 -6.30
C GLY A 67 -9.55 6.36 -7.69
N LYS A 68 -10.43 6.74 -8.65
CA LYS A 68 -10.34 6.27 -10.04
C LYS A 68 -9.03 6.69 -10.72
N SER A 69 -8.58 7.94 -10.53
CA SER A 69 -7.32 8.42 -11.10
C SER A 69 -6.10 7.72 -10.52
N ALA A 70 -6.09 7.40 -9.21
CA ALA A 70 -5.01 6.66 -8.58
C ALA A 70 -4.86 5.26 -9.21
N ILE A 71 -5.97 4.55 -9.39
CA ILE A 71 -5.96 3.21 -9.99
C ILE A 71 -5.67 3.27 -11.49
N GLN A 72 -6.16 4.29 -12.19
CA GLN A 72 -5.85 4.48 -13.61
C GLN A 72 -4.34 4.63 -13.86
N MET A 73 -3.62 5.34 -12.99
CA MET A 73 -2.17 5.47 -13.09
C MET A 73 -1.45 4.10 -13.02
N LEU A 74 -1.88 3.21 -12.13
CA LEU A 74 -1.34 1.85 -12.05
C LEU A 74 -1.66 1.03 -13.29
N LYS A 75 -2.92 1.06 -13.77
CA LYS A 75 -3.35 0.36 -14.99
C LYS A 75 -2.60 0.80 -16.24
N MET A 76 -2.29 2.10 -16.35
CA MET A 76 -1.49 2.64 -17.47
C MET A 76 -0.02 2.14 -17.48
N ASN A 77 0.42 1.53 -16.40
CA ASN A 77 1.75 0.94 -16.24
C ASN A 77 1.67 -0.60 -16.05
N ASP A 78 0.67 -1.22 -16.66
CA ASP A 78 0.50 -2.68 -16.74
C ASP A 78 0.34 -3.39 -15.39
N VAL A 79 -0.04 -2.68 -14.32
CA VAL A 79 -0.41 -3.31 -13.04
C VAL A 79 -1.86 -3.79 -13.14
N ASN A 80 -2.09 -5.07 -12.84
CA ASN A 80 -3.46 -5.59 -12.74
C ASN A 80 -4.14 -5.07 -11.46
N CYS A 81 -5.29 -4.40 -11.63
CA CYS A 81 -6.08 -3.79 -10.57
C CYS A 81 -7.53 -4.30 -10.56
N GLU A 82 -7.80 -5.51 -11.07
CA GLU A 82 -9.17 -6.06 -11.15
C GLU A 82 -9.79 -6.29 -9.78
N SER A 83 -8.97 -6.59 -8.77
CA SER A 83 -9.44 -6.86 -7.40
C SER A 83 -9.62 -5.59 -6.55
N VAL A 84 -9.32 -4.40 -7.08
CA VAL A 84 -9.48 -3.15 -6.32
C VAL A 84 -10.94 -2.91 -5.96
N ILE A 85 -11.20 -2.58 -4.69
CA ILE A 85 -12.53 -2.23 -4.20
C ILE A 85 -12.71 -0.72 -4.29
N TYR A 86 -13.78 -0.30 -4.97
CA TYR A 86 -14.26 1.08 -4.97
C TYR A 86 -15.38 1.21 -3.95
N SER A 87 -15.08 1.80 -2.80
CA SER A 87 -16.02 1.88 -1.68
C SER A 87 -17.02 3.02 -1.85
N THR A 88 -18.25 2.75 -1.44
CA THR A 88 -19.32 3.77 -1.38
C THR A 88 -19.20 4.62 -0.11
N VAL A 89 -20.01 5.68 -0.01
CA VAL A 89 -20.08 6.52 1.21
C VAL A 89 -20.61 5.74 2.42
N GLU A 90 -21.50 4.78 2.19
CA GLU A 90 -22.03 3.92 3.26
C GLU A 90 -20.98 2.97 3.82
N GLU A 91 -20.02 2.54 2.99
CA GLU A 91 -18.95 1.64 3.41
C GLU A 91 -17.77 2.38 4.06
N THR A 92 -17.48 3.57 3.57
CA THR A 92 -16.40 4.43 4.06
C THR A 92 -16.90 5.88 4.18
N PRO A 93 -17.45 6.28 5.34
CA PRO A 93 -18.19 7.54 5.50
C PRO A 93 -17.41 8.82 5.14
N THR A 94 -16.09 8.85 5.36
CA THR A 94 -15.29 9.99 4.94
C THR A 94 -15.04 10.01 3.43
N HIS A 95 -15.22 8.88 2.75
CA HIS A 95 -15.15 8.71 1.30
C HIS A 95 -13.93 9.38 0.67
N ARG A 96 -12.75 9.21 1.29
CA ARG A 96 -11.53 9.93 0.90
C ARG A 96 -10.38 9.01 0.52
N LEU A 97 -9.58 9.47 -0.43
CA LEU A 97 -8.25 8.96 -0.70
C LEU A 97 -7.26 9.63 0.27
N GLY A 98 -6.40 8.84 0.91
CA GLY A 98 -5.34 9.41 1.74
C GLY A 98 -4.42 10.30 0.91
N THR A 99 -3.92 11.39 1.49
CA THR A 99 -3.11 12.40 0.80
C THR A 99 -1.84 12.66 1.58
N TYR A 100 -0.77 13.02 0.89
CA TYR A 100 0.39 13.65 1.52
C TYR A 100 0.96 14.77 0.65
N TYR A 101 1.55 15.73 1.34
CA TYR A 101 2.23 16.87 0.74
C TYR A 101 3.73 16.66 0.85
N LEU A 102 4.45 16.84 -0.24
CA LEU A 102 5.91 16.75 -0.27
C LEU A 102 6.50 18.11 -0.65
N GLU A 103 7.08 18.80 0.31
CA GLU A 103 7.99 19.91 0.04
C GLU A 103 9.35 19.33 -0.33
N ALA A 104 9.74 19.45 -1.60
CA ALA A 104 11.02 18.95 -2.06
C ALA A 104 12.17 19.82 -1.48
N GLY A 105 13.20 19.17 -0.97
CA GLY A 105 14.38 19.85 -0.46
C GLY A 105 15.21 20.47 -1.57
N TYR A 106 15.96 21.53 -1.24
CA TYR A 106 16.91 22.15 -2.14
C TYR A 106 18.14 22.67 -1.38
N GLY A 107 19.33 22.37 -1.86
CA GLY A 107 20.57 22.72 -1.18
C GLY A 107 20.64 22.10 0.23
N ILE A 108 20.76 22.94 1.25
CA ILE A 108 20.79 22.51 2.66
C ILE A 108 19.42 22.31 3.29
N ARG A 109 18.34 22.70 2.60
CA ARG A 109 16.97 22.51 3.09
C ARG A 109 16.52 21.06 2.85
N PRO A 110 16.20 20.30 3.91
CA PRO A 110 15.71 18.93 3.75
C PRO A 110 14.30 18.91 3.15
N SER A 111 13.94 17.79 2.53
CA SER A 111 12.56 17.53 2.14
C SER A 111 11.69 17.37 3.39
N LYS A 112 10.42 17.80 3.29
CA LYS A 112 9.43 17.67 4.33
C LYS A 112 8.17 16.99 3.80
N VAL A 113 7.66 16.03 4.54
CA VAL A 113 6.42 15.32 4.22
C VAL A 113 5.37 15.62 5.28
N ILE A 114 4.17 15.98 4.84
CA ILE A 114 3.01 16.19 5.69
C ILE A 114 1.93 15.21 5.25
N TYR A 115 1.53 14.31 6.16
CA TYR A 115 0.50 13.32 5.88
C TYR A 115 -0.88 13.80 6.31
N ASP A 116 -1.85 13.62 5.42
CA ASP A 116 -3.29 13.75 5.67
C ASP A 116 -3.99 12.48 5.17
N ARG A 117 -3.89 11.41 5.96
CA ARG A 117 -4.35 10.07 5.58
C ARG A 117 -5.28 9.39 6.59
N LYS A 118 -5.63 10.06 7.70
CA LYS A 118 -6.59 9.51 8.66
C LYS A 118 -7.94 9.29 7.98
N ASN A 119 -8.62 8.21 8.37
CA ASN A 119 -9.94 7.86 7.86
C ASN A 119 -9.99 7.76 6.32
N SER A 120 -8.91 7.35 5.67
CA SER A 120 -8.94 7.00 4.26
C SER A 120 -9.78 5.71 4.03
N ALA A 121 -10.25 5.50 2.81
CA ALA A 121 -11.15 4.40 2.48
C ALA A 121 -10.64 3.04 2.99
N ILE A 122 -9.35 2.73 2.82
CA ILE A 122 -8.78 1.47 3.29
C ILE A 122 -8.82 1.32 4.83
N THR A 123 -8.77 2.44 5.58
CA THR A 123 -8.81 2.40 7.05
C THR A 123 -10.22 2.30 7.62
N GLU A 124 -11.23 2.70 6.86
CA GLU A 124 -12.64 2.66 7.28
C GLU A 124 -13.36 1.39 6.84
N TYR A 125 -12.93 0.78 5.75
CA TYR A 125 -13.61 -0.37 5.16
C TYR A 125 -13.68 -1.57 6.12
N ASP A 126 -14.81 -2.29 6.10
CA ASP A 126 -14.98 -3.51 6.88
C ASP A 126 -14.35 -4.70 6.13
N PHE A 127 -13.15 -5.09 6.53
CA PHE A 127 -12.40 -6.16 5.89
C PHE A 127 -13.10 -7.54 5.93
N ARG A 128 -14.08 -7.75 6.82
CA ARG A 128 -14.88 -8.98 6.89
C ARG A 128 -15.75 -9.18 5.65
N LYS A 129 -15.96 -8.12 4.86
CA LYS A 129 -16.64 -8.19 3.57
C LYS A 129 -15.76 -8.67 2.42
N ILE A 130 -14.44 -8.82 2.65
CA ILE A 130 -13.49 -9.24 1.63
C ILE A 130 -13.43 -10.76 1.59
N ASP A 131 -13.66 -11.33 0.41
CA ASP A 131 -13.43 -12.74 0.14
C ASP A 131 -11.93 -12.93 -0.19
N PHE A 132 -11.13 -13.17 0.85
CA PHE A 132 -9.67 -13.34 0.72
C PHE A 132 -9.29 -14.61 -0.03
N GLU A 133 -10.11 -15.67 0.03
CA GLU A 133 -9.88 -16.90 -0.72
C GLU A 133 -9.92 -16.63 -2.23
N LYS A 134 -10.93 -15.90 -2.67
CA LYS A 134 -11.09 -15.48 -4.06
C LYS A 134 -10.04 -14.43 -4.44
N LEU A 135 -9.74 -13.47 -3.55
CA LEU A 135 -8.77 -12.41 -3.78
C LEU A 135 -7.37 -12.98 -4.12
N LEU A 136 -6.94 -14.01 -3.38
CA LEU A 136 -5.60 -14.59 -3.50
C LEU A 136 -5.56 -15.79 -4.47
N ASP A 137 -6.67 -16.10 -5.13
CA ASP A 137 -6.72 -17.25 -6.03
C ASP A 137 -5.84 -17.06 -7.27
N GLY A 138 -5.06 -18.09 -7.58
CA GLY A 138 -4.15 -18.12 -8.73
C GLY A 138 -2.88 -17.28 -8.58
N TYR A 139 -2.66 -16.61 -7.44
CA TYR A 139 -1.38 -15.96 -7.14
C TYR A 139 -0.42 -16.93 -6.46
N THR A 140 0.87 -16.64 -6.57
CA THR A 140 1.95 -17.48 -5.98
C THR A 140 2.85 -16.68 -5.05
N TRP A 141 2.70 -15.35 -5.01
CA TRP A 141 3.49 -14.46 -4.19
C TRP A 141 2.64 -13.30 -3.67
N LEU A 142 2.62 -13.12 -2.35
CA LEU A 142 2.00 -11.99 -1.67
C LEU A 142 3.09 -11.06 -1.13
N HIS A 143 3.01 -9.76 -1.43
CA HIS A 143 3.89 -8.75 -0.84
C HIS A 143 3.11 -7.74 -0.02
N LEU A 144 3.58 -7.48 1.20
CA LEU A 144 2.96 -6.61 2.20
C LEU A 144 4.03 -5.73 2.86
N SER A 145 3.62 -4.67 3.54
CA SER A 145 4.54 -3.86 4.36
C SER A 145 3.96 -3.50 5.73
N GLY A 146 4.83 -3.07 6.63
CA GLY A 146 4.48 -2.59 7.97
C GLY A 146 3.76 -1.23 7.97
N ILE A 147 3.67 -0.55 6.83
CA ILE A 147 2.91 0.72 6.74
C ILE A 147 1.42 0.47 6.86
N THR A 148 0.88 -0.49 6.12
CA THR A 148 -0.56 -0.75 6.11
C THR A 148 -1.11 -1.11 7.49
N PRO A 149 -0.53 -2.03 8.28
CA PRO A 149 -1.05 -2.34 9.62
C PRO A 149 -0.87 -1.19 10.62
N ALA A 150 0.10 -0.29 10.39
CA ALA A 150 0.27 0.91 11.22
C ALA A 150 -0.89 1.92 11.09
N LEU A 151 -1.79 1.74 10.13
CA LEU A 151 -2.95 2.60 9.91
C LEU A 151 -4.13 2.29 10.85
N GLY A 152 -4.06 1.20 11.62
CA GLY A 152 -5.04 0.84 12.63
C GLY A 152 -5.50 -0.61 12.60
N GLU A 153 -6.33 -0.98 13.58
CA GLU A 153 -6.74 -2.36 13.83
C GLU A 153 -7.42 -3.05 12.63
N LYS A 154 -8.25 -2.34 11.88
CA LYS A 154 -8.88 -2.91 10.67
C LYS A 154 -7.82 -3.31 9.65
N CYS A 155 -6.81 -2.46 9.44
CA CYS A 155 -5.71 -2.76 8.52
C CYS A 155 -4.83 -3.91 9.04
N GLN A 156 -4.63 -4.01 10.36
CA GLN A 156 -3.96 -5.17 10.97
C GLN A 156 -4.73 -6.47 10.68
N GLY A 157 -6.05 -6.43 10.83
CA GLY A 157 -6.92 -7.57 10.51
C GLY A 157 -6.81 -8.01 9.04
N ILE A 158 -6.79 -7.06 8.11
CA ILE A 158 -6.59 -7.33 6.68
C ILE A 158 -5.25 -8.06 6.45
N ILE A 159 -4.16 -7.52 6.98
CA ILE A 159 -2.81 -8.06 6.77
C ILE A 159 -2.69 -9.48 7.31
N LEU A 160 -3.11 -9.71 8.55
CA LEU A 160 -3.05 -11.04 9.16
C LEU A 160 -3.88 -12.05 8.38
N LYS A 161 -5.11 -11.67 7.97
CA LYS A 161 -5.98 -12.57 7.22
C LYS A 161 -5.40 -12.93 5.85
N CYS A 162 -4.81 -11.96 5.15
CA CYS A 162 -4.10 -12.23 3.90
C CYS A 162 -2.93 -13.20 4.09
N MET A 163 -2.14 -13.02 5.16
CA MET A 163 -1.00 -13.90 5.44
C MET A 163 -1.46 -15.33 5.76
N GLU A 164 -2.53 -15.49 6.57
CA GLU A 164 -3.11 -16.80 6.88
C GLU A 164 -3.52 -17.55 5.59
N ILE A 165 -4.34 -16.91 4.76
CA ILE A 165 -4.82 -17.52 3.51
C ILE A 165 -3.66 -17.77 2.52
N ALA A 166 -2.69 -16.85 2.43
CA ALA A 166 -1.53 -17.07 1.58
C ALA A 166 -0.74 -18.32 2.01
N LYS A 167 -0.61 -18.57 3.32
CA LYS A 167 0.05 -19.76 3.84
C LYS A 167 -0.74 -21.04 3.53
N GLU A 168 -2.07 -21.00 3.67
CA GLU A 168 -2.95 -22.12 3.31
C GLU A 168 -2.87 -22.46 1.82
N LYS A 169 -2.57 -21.46 0.97
CA LYS A 169 -2.41 -21.61 -0.50
C LYS A 169 -0.96 -21.88 -0.95
N ASP A 170 -0.03 -22.17 -0.05
CA ASP A 170 1.39 -22.35 -0.34
C ASP A 170 2.02 -21.19 -1.14
N MET A 171 1.54 -19.97 -0.92
CA MET A 171 2.13 -18.76 -1.51
C MET A 171 3.40 -18.37 -0.76
N VAL A 172 4.35 -17.77 -1.48
CA VAL A 172 5.48 -17.07 -0.85
C VAL A 172 4.98 -15.74 -0.31
N VAL A 173 5.26 -15.45 0.96
CA VAL A 173 4.92 -14.18 1.61
C VAL A 173 6.18 -13.36 1.82
N SER A 174 6.26 -12.20 1.19
CA SER A 174 7.30 -11.20 1.46
C SER A 174 6.73 -10.01 2.23
N PHE A 175 7.49 -9.54 3.21
CA PHE A 175 7.10 -8.44 4.08
C PHE A 175 8.23 -7.43 4.23
N ASP A 176 7.94 -6.16 4.00
CA ASP A 176 8.84 -5.04 4.29
C ASP A 176 8.46 -4.43 5.64
N GLY A 177 9.36 -4.48 6.63
CA GLY A 177 9.12 -3.92 7.95
C GLY A 177 8.76 -2.45 7.93
N ASN A 178 9.39 -1.67 7.07
CA ASN A 178 9.07 -0.30 6.66
C ASN A 178 8.57 0.60 7.81
N PHE A 179 9.28 0.52 8.95
CA PHE A 179 8.89 1.21 10.17
C PHE A 179 8.77 2.73 9.97
N ARG A 180 7.71 3.30 10.50
CA ARG A 180 7.45 4.75 10.49
C ARG A 180 7.04 5.23 11.87
N SER A 181 7.95 5.88 12.59
CA SER A 181 7.70 6.44 13.93
C SER A 181 6.56 7.46 14.00
N THR A 182 6.16 8.01 12.85
CA THR A 182 5.00 8.93 12.74
C THR A 182 3.65 8.22 12.70
N LEU A 183 3.62 6.90 12.52
CA LEU A 183 2.38 6.11 12.44
C LEU A 183 2.11 5.31 13.70
N TRP A 184 3.14 4.69 14.28
CA TRP A 184 3.06 3.89 15.49
C TRP A 184 4.39 3.87 16.25
N SER A 185 4.33 3.48 17.51
CA SER A 185 5.53 3.29 18.32
C SER A 185 6.31 2.04 17.89
N TRP A 186 7.58 1.99 18.26
CA TRP A 186 8.41 0.80 18.03
C TRP A 186 7.83 -0.44 18.72
N GLU A 187 7.27 -0.28 19.93
CA GLU A 187 6.67 -1.39 20.68
C GLU A 187 5.42 -1.94 19.97
N GLU A 188 4.54 -1.07 19.49
CA GLU A 188 3.35 -1.49 18.70
C GLU A 188 3.78 -2.22 17.43
N ALA A 189 4.76 -1.69 16.70
CA ALA A 189 5.32 -2.31 15.51
C ALA A 189 5.90 -3.69 15.81
N ARG A 190 6.71 -3.79 16.88
CA ARG A 190 7.32 -5.05 17.33
C ARG A 190 6.26 -6.10 17.67
N VAL A 191 5.25 -5.73 18.44
CA VAL A 191 4.15 -6.63 18.84
C VAL A 191 3.40 -7.14 17.60
N PHE A 192 3.08 -6.27 16.65
CA PHE A 192 2.40 -6.67 15.43
C PHE A 192 3.29 -7.53 14.53
N CYS A 193 4.52 -7.08 14.24
CA CYS A 193 5.44 -7.83 13.37
C CYS A 193 5.74 -9.23 13.93
N THR A 194 5.84 -9.37 15.26
CA THR A 194 6.03 -10.69 15.88
C THR A 194 4.90 -11.67 15.54
N LYS A 195 3.64 -11.18 15.44
CA LYS A 195 2.51 -12.01 15.03
C LYS A 195 2.60 -12.43 13.55
N CYS A 196 3.26 -11.61 12.71
CA CYS A 196 3.41 -11.88 11.29
C CYS A 196 4.54 -12.89 10.98
N LEU A 197 5.57 -12.98 11.84
CA LEU A 197 6.77 -13.79 11.59
C LEU A 197 6.49 -15.24 11.15
N PRO A 198 5.52 -15.98 11.71
CA PRO A 198 5.24 -17.36 11.29
C PRO A 198 4.79 -17.50 9.83
N TYR A 199 4.35 -16.42 9.22
CA TYR A 199 3.81 -16.41 7.86
C TYR A 199 4.80 -15.89 6.81
N ILE A 200 5.93 -15.29 7.22
CA ILE A 200 6.86 -14.58 6.34
C ILE A 200 7.95 -15.54 5.84
N ASP A 201 8.12 -15.60 4.51
CA ASP A 201 9.20 -16.35 3.86
C ASP A 201 10.37 -15.41 3.49
N VAL A 202 10.09 -14.15 3.15
CA VAL A 202 11.10 -13.14 2.77
C VAL A 202 10.84 -11.84 3.52
N LEU A 203 11.83 -11.38 4.26
CA LEU A 203 11.72 -10.19 5.11
C LEU A 203 12.70 -9.11 4.66
N PHE A 204 12.18 -7.88 4.46
CA PHE A 204 12.96 -6.70 4.09
C PHE A 204 12.96 -5.66 5.22
N GLY A 205 14.02 -4.86 5.29
CA GLY A 205 14.03 -3.61 6.06
C GLY A 205 13.87 -3.79 7.56
N ILE A 206 14.47 -4.83 8.17
CA ILE A 206 14.67 -4.87 9.61
C ILE A 206 15.89 -4.02 9.90
N GLU A 207 15.68 -2.75 10.13
CA GLU A 207 16.72 -1.93 10.76
C GLU A 207 16.55 -2.06 12.28
N PRO A 208 17.54 -2.54 12.99
CA PRO A 208 17.56 -2.43 14.44
C PRO A 208 17.86 -0.96 14.78
N TYR A 209 16.83 -0.23 15.21
CA TYR A 209 17.03 1.06 15.83
C TYR A 209 16.96 0.91 17.35
#